data_cd628e170282edb23ed3dc2f506d4a66
#
_entry.id   cd628e170282edb23ed3dc2f506d4a66
#
_cell.length_a   1.000
_cell.length_b   1.000
_cell.length_c   1.000
_cell.angle_alpha   90.00
_cell.angle_beta   90.00
_cell.angle_gamma   90.00
#
_symmetry.space_group_name_H-M   'P 1'
#
loop_
_entity.id
_entity.type
_entity.pdbx_description
1 polymer ?
#
loop_
_entity_poly.entity_id
_entity_poly.type
_entity_poly.pdbx_seq_one_letter_code
_entity_poly.pdbx_strand_id
1 'polypeptide(L)'
;MSRQPVRIEPLEARHARAVLGIYRLGIDGGDATLETEPPTWERFTATRMPGHRFVAVDPGDGGVLGWVACKRVSDRGAYAGVVEHSVYVHPDARGRGVGKALLRALIESTEAAGIWTIQSGIFPENAASLAMHAAAGFRVVGTRERLGRQHDRWRDVVLVERRSPAIV
;
A
#
# COMPACT_ATOMS: atom_id res chain seq x y z
N MET A 1 23.85 12.64 -12.99
CA MET A 1 24.01 12.32 -11.55
C MET A 1 23.02 11.23 -11.17
N SER A 2 23.51 10.08 -10.76
CA SER A 2 22.65 8.98 -10.28
C SER A 2 21.99 9.43 -8.96
N ARG A 3 20.64 9.52 -8.95
CA ARG A 3 19.91 9.76 -7.70
C ARG A 3 20.16 8.59 -6.74
N GLN A 4 20.49 8.89 -5.50
CA GLN A 4 20.65 7.84 -4.48
C GLN A 4 19.34 7.07 -4.31
N PRO A 5 19.42 5.73 -4.04
CA PRO A 5 18.24 4.93 -3.81
C PRO A 5 17.49 5.42 -2.57
N VAL A 6 16.17 5.32 -2.59
CA VAL A 6 15.32 5.69 -1.45
C VAL A 6 15.64 4.80 -0.24
N ARG A 7 15.54 5.36 0.96
CA ARG A 7 15.71 4.62 2.21
C ARG A 7 14.36 4.19 2.76
N ILE A 8 14.24 2.93 3.15
CA ILE A 8 13.04 2.39 3.79
C ILE A 8 13.23 2.34 5.30
N GLU A 9 12.28 2.90 6.03
CA GLU A 9 12.26 2.93 7.49
C GLU A 9 10.92 2.45 8.03
N PRO A 10 10.88 1.92 9.28
CA PRO A 10 9.61 1.69 9.96
C PRO A 10 8.79 2.98 10.06
N LEU A 11 7.47 2.85 9.84
CA LEU A 11 6.55 3.98 9.95
C LEU A 11 6.26 4.25 11.42
N GLU A 12 6.61 5.44 11.88
CA GLU A 12 6.51 5.89 13.27
C GLU A 12 5.66 7.16 13.38
N ALA A 13 5.31 7.52 14.63
CA ALA A 13 4.49 8.70 14.92
C ALA A 13 5.05 10.01 14.34
N ARG A 14 6.36 10.15 14.27
CA ARG A 14 7.02 11.33 13.64
C ARG A 14 6.69 11.49 12.16
N HIS A 15 6.27 10.42 11.48
CA HIS A 15 5.88 10.43 10.07
C HIS A 15 4.40 10.76 9.85
N ALA A 16 3.59 10.87 10.91
CA ALA A 16 2.12 10.97 10.83
C ALA A 16 1.64 12.06 9.86
N ARG A 17 2.19 13.28 9.99
CA ARG A 17 1.78 14.40 9.13
C ARG A 17 2.05 14.14 7.65
N ALA A 18 3.23 13.62 7.34
CA ALA A 18 3.62 13.32 5.96
C ALA A 18 2.81 12.16 5.39
N VAL A 19 2.60 11.09 6.16
CA VAL A 19 1.80 9.92 5.76
C VAL A 19 0.36 10.30 5.45
N LEU A 20 -0.29 11.04 6.34
CA LEU A 20 -1.67 11.51 6.12
C LEU A 20 -1.77 12.53 4.99
N GLY A 21 -0.75 13.35 4.80
CA GLY A 21 -0.65 14.28 3.66
C GLY A 21 -0.56 13.55 2.32
N ILE A 22 0.26 12.52 2.22
CA ILE A 22 0.36 11.67 1.01
C ILE A 22 -0.94 10.90 0.78
N TYR A 23 -1.58 10.43 1.85
CA TYR A 23 -2.90 9.80 1.76
C TYR A 23 -3.93 10.76 1.13
N ARG A 24 -3.98 12.01 1.61
CA ARG A 24 -4.84 13.06 1.05
C ARG A 24 -4.56 13.28 -0.45
N LEU A 25 -3.30 13.40 -0.84
CA LEU A 25 -2.92 13.56 -2.25
C LEU A 25 -3.39 12.39 -3.12
N GLY A 26 -3.36 11.16 -2.60
CA GLY A 26 -3.89 9.99 -3.27
C GLY A 26 -5.41 10.04 -3.46
N ILE A 27 -6.14 10.48 -2.44
CA ILE A 27 -7.59 10.69 -2.50
C ILE A 27 -7.93 11.75 -3.56
N ASP A 28 -7.24 12.89 -3.51
CA ASP A 28 -7.48 14.02 -4.42
C ASP A 28 -7.18 13.65 -5.89
N GLY A 29 -6.27 12.71 -6.11
CA GLY A 29 -5.97 12.18 -7.44
C GLY A 29 -7.09 11.32 -8.06
N GLY A 30 -8.02 10.82 -7.26
CA GLY A 30 -9.25 10.14 -7.68
C GLY A 30 -9.13 8.65 -7.99
N ASP A 31 -7.92 8.11 -8.18
CA ASP A 31 -7.73 6.72 -8.62
C ASP A 31 -6.95 5.84 -7.62
N ALA A 32 -6.85 6.28 -6.37
CA ALA A 32 -6.13 5.52 -5.35
C ALA A 32 -7.03 4.75 -4.38
N THR A 33 -8.20 5.27 -4.05
CA THR A 33 -9.06 4.72 -3.01
C THR A 33 -10.51 5.18 -3.16
N LEU A 34 -11.44 4.39 -2.62
CA LEU A 34 -12.85 4.77 -2.45
C LEU A 34 -13.05 5.76 -1.29
N GLU A 35 -12.07 5.90 -0.40
CA GLU A 35 -12.14 6.85 0.71
C GLU A 35 -12.19 8.28 0.20
N THR A 36 -12.92 9.13 0.92
CA THR A 36 -13.08 10.56 0.60
C THR A 36 -12.26 11.47 1.50
N GLU A 37 -11.81 10.95 2.63
CA GLU A 37 -10.95 11.64 3.58
C GLU A 37 -9.93 10.69 4.21
N PRO A 38 -8.73 11.18 4.56
CA PRO A 38 -7.79 10.38 5.34
C PRO A 38 -8.38 10.09 6.74
N PRO A 39 -8.04 8.95 7.35
CA PRO A 39 -8.36 8.70 8.75
C PRO A 39 -7.59 9.67 9.66
N THR A 40 -7.99 9.72 10.94
CA THR A 40 -7.11 10.29 11.99
C THR A 40 -5.89 9.38 12.17
N TRP A 41 -4.84 9.93 12.78
CA TRP A 41 -3.63 9.14 13.04
C TRP A 41 -3.92 7.95 13.98
N GLU A 42 -4.74 8.17 15.02
CA GLU A 42 -5.16 7.12 15.94
C GLU A 42 -5.87 5.98 15.22
N ARG A 43 -6.80 6.29 14.33
CA ARG A 43 -7.51 5.28 13.54
C ARG A 43 -6.58 4.59 12.54
N PHE A 44 -5.69 5.33 11.92
CA PHE A 44 -4.68 4.75 11.01
C PHE A 44 -3.83 3.70 11.73
N THR A 45 -3.31 4.03 12.90
CA THR A 45 -2.44 3.13 13.68
C THR A 45 -3.21 1.97 14.31
N ALA A 46 -4.46 2.20 14.74
CA ALA A 46 -5.30 1.16 15.33
C ALA A 46 -5.73 0.07 14.33
N THR A 47 -5.87 0.42 13.04
CA THR A 47 -6.36 -0.50 12.01
C THR A 47 -5.25 -1.19 11.21
N ARG A 48 -4.00 -0.75 11.34
CA ARG A 48 -2.86 -1.29 10.60
C ARG A 48 -1.89 -2.02 11.52
N MET A 49 -1.33 -3.11 11.01
CA MET A 49 -0.42 -3.97 11.78
C MET A 49 0.89 -3.24 12.10
N PRO A 50 1.29 -3.12 13.37
CA PRO A 50 2.45 -2.31 13.77
C PRO A 50 3.77 -2.73 13.14
N GLY A 51 3.99 -4.03 12.97
CA GLY A 51 5.25 -4.59 12.45
C GLY A 51 5.39 -4.54 10.93
N HIS A 52 4.35 -4.17 10.20
CA HIS A 52 4.29 -4.28 8.73
C HIS A 52 3.81 -2.96 8.11
N ARG A 53 4.46 -1.88 8.50
CA ARG A 53 4.23 -0.54 7.95
C ARG A 53 5.55 0.22 7.84
N PHE A 54 5.77 0.80 6.66
CA PHE A 54 7.05 1.43 6.31
C PHE A 54 6.83 2.75 5.59
N VAL A 55 7.84 3.61 5.66
CA VAL A 55 7.95 4.83 4.86
C VAL A 55 9.18 4.74 3.97
N ALA A 56 9.09 5.35 2.80
CA ALA A 56 10.24 5.61 1.96
C ALA A 56 10.67 7.06 2.17
N VAL A 57 11.96 7.26 2.42
CA VAL A 57 12.54 8.55 2.79
C VAL A 57 13.57 8.96 1.75
N ASP A 58 13.57 10.24 1.38
CA ASP A 58 14.61 10.82 0.55
C ASP A 58 15.94 10.85 1.32
N PRO A 59 17.02 10.26 0.80
CA PRO A 59 18.30 10.24 1.50
C PRO A 59 18.95 11.62 1.60
N GLY A 60 18.54 12.58 0.77
CA GLY A 60 19.11 13.92 0.76
C GLY A 60 18.54 14.84 1.84
N ASP A 61 17.22 14.95 1.94
CA ASP A 61 16.55 15.87 2.84
C ASP A 61 15.74 15.21 3.95
N GLY A 62 15.60 13.86 3.93
CA GLY A 62 14.83 13.11 4.90
C GLY A 62 13.31 13.19 4.71
N GLY A 63 12.83 13.79 3.62
CA GLY A 63 11.40 13.91 3.31
C GLY A 63 10.76 12.56 3.02
N VAL A 64 9.52 12.34 3.50
CA VAL A 64 8.76 11.14 3.23
C VAL A 64 8.22 11.18 1.80
N LEU A 65 8.54 10.15 1.02
CA LEU A 65 8.18 10.01 -0.39
C LEU A 65 6.98 9.09 -0.63
N GLY A 66 6.66 8.25 0.33
CA GLY A 66 5.58 7.29 0.26
C GLY A 66 5.51 6.43 1.51
N TRP A 67 4.45 5.63 1.59
CA TRP A 67 4.23 4.70 2.70
C TRP A 67 3.53 3.44 2.22
N VAL A 68 3.68 2.38 2.99
CA VAL A 68 2.96 1.11 2.85
C VAL A 68 2.54 0.62 4.22
N ALA A 69 1.36 0.06 4.31
CA ALA A 69 0.84 -0.57 5.52
C ALA A 69 -0.16 -1.67 5.16
N CYS A 70 -0.39 -2.59 6.07
CA CYS A 70 -1.38 -3.64 5.88
C CYS A 70 -2.26 -3.85 7.11
N LYS A 71 -3.39 -4.47 6.89
CA LYS A 71 -4.37 -4.88 7.92
C LYS A 71 -4.76 -6.33 7.70
N ARG A 72 -5.22 -7.00 8.76
CA ARG A 72 -5.81 -8.35 8.65
C ARG A 72 -7.10 -8.27 7.84
N VAL A 73 -7.35 -9.27 7.00
CA VAL A 73 -8.61 -9.37 6.25
C VAL A 73 -9.72 -10.00 7.08
N SER A 74 -9.38 -10.75 8.13
CA SER A 74 -10.34 -11.46 8.97
C SER A 74 -9.76 -11.74 10.36
N ASP A 75 -10.61 -11.77 11.38
CA ASP A 75 -10.26 -12.18 12.74
C ASP A 75 -10.31 -13.71 12.93
N ARG A 76 -10.76 -14.45 11.94
CA ARG A 76 -10.80 -15.91 11.97
C ARG A 76 -9.39 -16.48 11.85
N GLY A 77 -9.03 -17.40 12.75
CA GLY A 77 -7.68 -18.02 12.80
C GLY A 77 -7.24 -18.68 11.49
N ALA A 78 -8.18 -19.24 10.72
CA ALA A 78 -7.89 -19.83 9.41
C ALA A 78 -7.29 -18.83 8.40
N TYR A 79 -7.53 -17.54 8.58
CA TYR A 79 -7.03 -16.45 7.73
C TYR A 79 -5.94 -15.61 8.40
N ALA A 80 -5.31 -16.11 9.45
CA ALA A 80 -4.31 -15.37 10.22
C ALA A 80 -3.12 -14.88 9.37
N GLY A 81 -2.80 -15.57 8.30
CA GLY A 81 -1.73 -15.22 7.36
C GLY A 81 -2.18 -14.48 6.12
N VAL A 82 -3.38 -13.88 6.11
CA VAL A 82 -3.89 -13.09 4.98
C VAL A 82 -4.03 -11.64 5.38
N VAL A 83 -3.38 -10.75 4.64
CA VAL A 83 -3.44 -9.30 4.87
C VAL A 83 -3.82 -8.54 3.61
N GLU A 84 -4.39 -7.37 3.80
CA GLU A 84 -4.66 -6.41 2.75
C GLU A 84 -3.78 -5.18 2.96
N HIS A 85 -3.07 -4.75 1.92
CA HIS A 85 -2.18 -3.62 2.02
C HIS A 85 -2.71 -2.39 1.26
N SER A 86 -2.15 -1.24 1.63
CA SER A 86 -2.23 0.00 0.88
C SER A 86 -0.83 0.55 0.69
N VAL A 87 -0.51 1.04 -0.50
CA VAL A 87 0.75 1.70 -0.83
C VAL A 87 0.45 3.03 -1.53
N TYR A 88 1.08 4.09 -1.05
CA TYR A 88 0.90 5.45 -1.57
C TYR A 88 2.25 6.09 -1.81
N VAL A 89 2.40 6.72 -2.95
CA VAL A 89 3.62 7.44 -3.36
C VAL A 89 3.26 8.91 -3.59
N HIS A 90 4.07 9.83 -3.02
CA HIS A 90 3.91 11.24 -3.27
C HIS A 90 3.99 11.52 -4.78
N PRO A 91 3.10 12.34 -5.37
CA PRO A 91 3.08 12.60 -6.80
C PRO A 91 4.44 13.04 -7.38
N ASP A 92 5.18 13.86 -6.65
CA ASP A 92 6.50 14.36 -7.07
C ASP A 92 7.61 13.29 -6.98
N ALA A 93 7.34 12.16 -6.35
CA ALA A 93 8.29 11.05 -6.21
C ALA A 93 8.03 9.90 -7.21
N ARG A 94 7.07 10.05 -8.09
CA ARG A 94 6.77 9.04 -9.12
C ARG A 94 7.97 8.80 -10.03
N GLY A 95 8.10 7.56 -10.52
CA GLY A 95 9.21 7.17 -11.40
C GLY A 95 10.57 7.00 -10.70
N ARG A 96 10.61 7.08 -9.37
CA ARG A 96 11.84 6.91 -8.57
C ARG A 96 11.99 5.51 -7.94
N GLY A 97 11.07 4.59 -8.26
CA GLY A 97 11.08 3.24 -7.66
C GLY A 97 10.58 3.17 -6.21
N VAL A 98 9.94 4.23 -5.72
CA VAL A 98 9.43 4.32 -4.32
C VAL A 98 8.43 3.22 -4.01
N GLY A 99 7.42 3.05 -4.86
CA GLY A 99 6.38 2.02 -4.66
C GLY A 99 6.95 0.61 -4.70
N LYS A 100 7.88 0.34 -5.62
CA LYS A 100 8.58 -0.94 -5.71
C LYS A 100 9.37 -1.25 -4.44
N ALA A 101 10.10 -0.26 -3.91
CA ALA A 101 10.88 -0.41 -2.68
C ALA A 101 9.98 -0.67 -1.47
N LEU A 102 8.86 0.04 -1.36
CA LEU A 102 7.88 -0.15 -0.30
C LEU A 102 7.22 -1.53 -0.35
N LEU A 103 6.78 -1.97 -1.53
CA LEU A 103 6.21 -3.31 -1.70
C LEU A 103 7.21 -4.41 -1.34
N ARG A 104 8.46 -4.25 -1.74
CA ARG A 104 9.52 -5.20 -1.38
C ARG A 104 9.70 -5.30 0.14
N ALA A 105 9.76 -4.17 0.83
CA ALA A 105 9.88 -4.15 2.29
C ALA A 105 8.69 -4.84 2.97
N LEU A 106 7.47 -4.60 2.50
CA LEU A 106 6.27 -5.27 3.00
C LEU A 106 6.33 -6.78 2.78
N ILE A 107 6.71 -7.23 1.59
CA ILE A 107 6.81 -8.65 1.24
C ILE A 107 7.84 -9.34 2.16
N GLU A 108 9.03 -8.78 2.30
CA GLU A 108 10.08 -9.33 3.16
C GLU A 108 9.62 -9.42 4.63
N SER A 109 9.00 -8.36 5.14
CA SER A 109 8.49 -8.29 6.51
C SER A 109 7.37 -9.30 6.78
N THR A 110 6.43 -9.44 5.87
CA THR A 110 5.28 -10.35 6.02
C THR A 110 5.70 -11.81 5.89
N GLU A 111 6.58 -12.14 4.95
CA GLU A 111 7.13 -13.49 4.82
C GLU A 111 7.90 -13.93 6.08
N ALA A 112 8.71 -13.04 6.64
CA ALA A 112 9.44 -13.31 7.88
C ALA A 112 8.50 -13.56 9.07
N ALA A 113 7.28 -13.01 9.05
CA ALA A 113 6.25 -13.19 10.08
C ALA A 113 5.30 -14.36 9.81
N GLY A 114 5.52 -15.15 8.74
CA GLY A 114 4.66 -16.28 8.40
C GLY A 114 3.34 -15.90 7.74
N ILE A 115 3.21 -14.68 7.23
CA ILE A 115 2.03 -14.21 6.49
C ILE A 115 2.15 -14.69 5.05
N TRP A 116 1.19 -15.51 4.62
CA TRP A 116 1.29 -16.23 3.35
C TRP A 116 0.62 -15.55 2.15
N THR A 117 -0.33 -14.64 2.37
CA THR A 117 -1.02 -13.93 1.28
C THR A 117 -1.14 -12.45 1.58
N ILE A 118 -0.76 -11.62 0.60
CA ILE A 118 -1.00 -10.19 0.59
C ILE A 118 -1.96 -9.89 -0.56
N GLN A 119 -3.07 -9.22 -0.27
CA GLN A 119 -4.02 -8.76 -1.29
C GLN A 119 -4.13 -7.24 -1.33
N SER A 120 -4.64 -6.72 -2.43
CA SER A 120 -5.00 -5.31 -2.59
C SER A 120 -6.11 -5.12 -3.61
N GLY A 121 -6.92 -4.08 -3.41
CA GLY A 121 -7.87 -3.61 -4.40
C GLY A 121 -7.28 -2.43 -5.18
N ILE A 122 -7.34 -2.48 -6.50
CA ILE A 122 -6.78 -1.45 -7.38
C ILE A 122 -7.84 -1.06 -8.41
N PHE A 123 -8.06 0.25 -8.61
CA PHE A 123 -8.95 0.67 -9.68
C PHE A 123 -8.39 0.30 -11.06
N PRO A 124 -9.24 -0.18 -12.00
CA PRO A 124 -8.80 -0.51 -13.35
C PRO A 124 -8.08 0.64 -14.08
N GLU A 125 -8.46 1.88 -13.75
CA GLU A 125 -7.87 3.10 -14.32
C GLU A 125 -6.45 3.37 -13.83
N ASN A 126 -6.05 2.76 -12.70
CA ASN A 126 -4.70 2.92 -12.13
C ASN A 126 -3.72 1.90 -12.75
N ALA A 127 -3.44 2.07 -14.03
CA ALA A 127 -2.57 1.16 -14.78
C ALA A 127 -1.15 1.06 -14.19
N ALA A 128 -0.62 2.15 -13.66
CA ALA A 128 0.71 2.19 -13.05
C ALA A 128 0.79 1.29 -11.80
N SER A 129 -0.25 1.32 -10.96
CA SER A 129 -0.32 0.47 -9.77
C SER A 129 -0.49 -1.01 -10.15
N LEU A 130 -1.34 -1.32 -11.12
CA LEU A 130 -1.49 -2.70 -11.62
C LEU A 130 -0.16 -3.25 -12.15
N ALA A 131 0.58 -2.47 -12.93
CA ALA A 131 1.88 -2.87 -13.46
C ALA A 131 2.93 -3.06 -12.36
N MET A 132 2.97 -2.17 -11.38
CA MET A 132 3.88 -2.25 -10.23
C MET A 132 3.61 -3.51 -9.39
N HIS A 133 2.36 -3.83 -9.13
CA HIS A 133 1.99 -5.04 -8.40
C HIS A 133 2.30 -6.32 -9.19
N ALA A 134 2.01 -6.34 -10.49
CA ALA A 134 2.37 -7.48 -11.35
C ALA A 134 3.88 -7.73 -11.32
N ALA A 135 4.70 -6.69 -11.42
CA ALA A 135 6.15 -6.79 -11.33
C ALA A 135 6.65 -7.29 -9.97
N ALA A 136 5.88 -7.08 -8.90
CA ALA A 136 6.19 -7.58 -7.54
C ALA A 136 5.66 -9.00 -7.29
N GLY A 137 5.09 -9.67 -8.29
CA GLY A 137 4.60 -11.05 -8.18
C GLY A 137 3.12 -11.17 -7.79
N PHE A 138 2.36 -10.10 -7.83
CA PHE A 138 0.90 -10.14 -7.66
C PHE A 138 0.23 -10.62 -8.94
N ARG A 139 -0.80 -11.44 -8.79
CA ARG A 139 -1.67 -11.85 -9.88
C ARG A 139 -3.05 -11.21 -9.74
N VAL A 140 -3.75 -11.03 -10.85
CA VAL A 140 -5.16 -10.62 -10.84
C VAL A 140 -6.02 -11.84 -10.45
N VAL A 141 -6.81 -11.68 -9.39
CA VAL A 141 -7.82 -12.66 -8.99
C VAL A 141 -9.10 -12.46 -9.80
N GLY A 142 -9.52 -11.22 -9.98
CA GLY A 142 -10.69 -10.85 -10.74
C GLY A 142 -11.03 -9.37 -10.56
N THR A 143 -12.06 -8.93 -11.28
CA THR A 143 -12.61 -7.58 -11.17
C THR A 143 -13.96 -7.65 -10.46
N ARG A 144 -14.10 -6.86 -9.41
CA ARG A 144 -15.35 -6.69 -8.67
C ARG A 144 -16.08 -5.48 -9.24
N GLU A 145 -17.09 -5.75 -10.04
CA GLU A 145 -17.86 -4.70 -10.70
C GLU A 145 -18.71 -3.94 -9.69
N ARG A 146 -18.73 -2.61 -9.79
CA ARG A 146 -19.53 -1.70 -8.96
C ARG A 146 -19.42 -2.00 -7.46
N LEU A 147 -18.21 -2.26 -7.01
CA LEU A 147 -17.94 -2.62 -5.62
C LEU A 147 -18.24 -1.49 -4.65
N GLY A 148 -17.97 -0.27 -5.04
CA GLY A 148 -18.17 0.91 -4.23
C GLY A 148 -18.67 2.10 -5.04
N ARG A 149 -19.21 3.09 -4.33
CA ARG A 149 -19.72 4.33 -4.92
C ARG A 149 -18.91 5.50 -4.40
N GLN A 150 -18.43 6.35 -5.30
CA GLN A 150 -17.64 7.52 -4.98
C GLN A 150 -18.09 8.67 -5.88
N HIS A 151 -18.41 9.83 -5.30
CA HIS A 151 -18.89 11.00 -6.03
C HIS A 151 -20.03 10.68 -7.01
N ASP A 152 -21.04 9.95 -6.53
CA ASP A 152 -22.21 9.48 -7.30
C ASP A 152 -21.88 8.55 -8.49
N ARG A 153 -20.65 8.06 -8.59
CA ARG A 153 -20.19 7.12 -9.61
C ARG A 153 -19.84 5.76 -9.00
N TRP A 154 -20.32 4.70 -9.62
CA TRP A 154 -19.91 3.34 -9.30
C TRP A 154 -18.47 3.10 -9.76
N ARG A 155 -17.70 2.42 -8.91
CA ARG A 155 -16.31 2.08 -9.19
C ARG A 155 -16.11 0.57 -9.15
N ASP A 156 -15.45 0.06 -10.19
CA ASP A 156 -14.95 -1.31 -10.22
C ASP A 156 -13.61 -1.38 -9.48
N VAL A 157 -13.31 -2.55 -8.91
CA VAL A 157 -12.05 -2.79 -8.21
C VAL A 157 -11.45 -4.11 -8.68
N VAL A 158 -10.22 -4.07 -9.17
CA VAL A 158 -9.42 -5.25 -9.47
C VAL A 158 -8.82 -5.78 -8.19
N LEU A 159 -9.15 -7.01 -7.82
CA LEU A 159 -8.52 -7.70 -6.71
C LEU A 159 -7.24 -8.37 -7.21
N VAL A 160 -6.12 -8.01 -6.60
CA VAL A 160 -4.81 -8.64 -6.83
C VAL A 160 -4.32 -9.31 -5.57
N GLU A 161 -3.57 -10.39 -5.70
CA GLU A 161 -2.96 -11.08 -4.57
C GLU A 161 -1.56 -11.59 -4.89
N ARG A 162 -0.72 -11.67 -3.89
CA ARG A 162 0.56 -12.37 -3.92
C ARG A 162 0.55 -13.46 -2.85
N ARG A 163 0.65 -14.72 -3.29
CA ARG A 163 0.87 -15.86 -2.41
C ARG A 163 2.37 -16.08 -2.25
N SER A 164 2.87 -16.06 -1.03
CA SER A 164 4.30 -16.31 -0.78
C SER A 164 4.71 -17.71 -1.25
N PRO A 165 5.75 -17.83 -2.08
CA PRO A 165 6.30 -19.13 -2.44
C PRO A 165 7.17 -19.74 -1.33
N ALA A 166 7.55 -18.95 -0.33
CA ALA A 166 8.42 -19.38 0.77
C ALA A 166 7.65 -20.09 1.90
N ILE A 167 6.34 -19.88 1.99
CA ILE A 167 5.49 -20.44 3.05
C ILE A 167 4.64 -21.56 2.46
N VAL A 168 4.87 -22.78 2.88
CA VAL A 168 4.19 -24.01 2.44
C VAL A 168 3.13 -24.46 3.43
#